data_6afb226bfa52d6a275afa84388035761
#
_entry.id   6afb226bfa52d6a275afa84388035761
#
_cell.length_a   1.000
_cell.length_b   1.000
_cell.length_c   1.000
_cell.angle_alpha   90.00
_cell.angle_beta   90.00
_cell.angle_gamma   90.00
#
_symmetry.space_group_name_H-M   'P 1'
#
loop_
_entity.id
_entity.type
_entity.pdbx_description
1 polymer ?
#
loop_
_entity_poly.entity_id
_entity_poly.type
_entity_poly.pdbx_seq_one_letter_code
_entity_poly.pdbx_strand_id
1 'polypeptide(L)'
;MNLYIKCIDGQIIDHPVTYENLCMVYGYFNDTNIPTNYVKFKRAAIPPILFPYKYIEAVYVLVGDVVEEVYLIKDMTDEQKQVKINAALHEKPYDSWVFDVDKCMWCAPISYPSDGNKYIWNEEVLNWNVLD
;
A
#
# COMPACT_ATOMS: atom_id res chain seq x y z
N MET A 1 16.87 11.31 -1.63
CA MET A 1 17.78 10.14 -1.56
C MET A 1 17.90 9.52 -2.93
N ASN A 2 19.13 9.31 -3.39
CA ASN A 2 19.37 8.67 -4.67
C ASN A 2 19.37 7.16 -4.54
N LEU A 3 18.59 6.53 -5.40
CA LEU A 3 18.46 5.07 -5.46
C LEU A 3 18.97 4.57 -6.82
N TYR A 4 19.49 3.38 -6.81
CA TYR A 4 20.02 2.70 -7.98
C TYR A 4 19.52 1.26 -8.00
N ILE A 5 19.48 0.66 -9.18
CA ILE A 5 19.04 -0.73 -9.31
C ILE A 5 19.89 -1.43 -10.36
N LYS A 6 20.14 -2.71 -10.15
CA LYS A 6 20.91 -3.53 -11.08
C LYS A 6 20.08 -3.83 -12.32
N CYS A 7 20.68 -3.58 -13.48
CA CYS A 7 20.02 -3.81 -14.77
C CYS A 7 21.08 -4.37 -15.71
N ILE A 8 20.87 -5.60 -16.22
CA ILE A 8 21.80 -6.30 -17.13
C ILE A 8 21.06 -6.65 -18.41
N ASP A 9 21.59 -6.19 -19.55
CA ASP A 9 21.02 -6.46 -20.87
C ASP A 9 19.52 -6.08 -20.96
N GLY A 10 19.16 -4.93 -20.34
CA GLY A 10 17.79 -4.44 -20.35
C GLY A 10 16.87 -5.12 -19.33
N GLN A 11 17.39 -6.07 -18.56
CA GLN A 11 16.59 -6.77 -17.53
C GLN A 11 16.90 -6.24 -16.15
N ILE A 12 15.85 -5.95 -15.41
CA ILE A 12 15.93 -5.43 -14.05
C ILE A 12 16.14 -6.62 -13.12
N ILE A 13 17.19 -6.53 -12.28
CA ILE A 13 17.60 -7.58 -11.36
C ILE A 13 17.66 -6.99 -9.95
N ASP A 14 17.12 -7.73 -8.98
CA ASP A 14 17.17 -7.35 -7.57
C ASP A 14 16.30 -6.15 -7.19
N HIS A 15 16.56 -5.62 -6.01
CA HIS A 15 15.84 -4.49 -5.42
C HIS A 15 16.67 -3.22 -5.50
N PRO A 16 16.01 -2.04 -5.41
CA PRO A 16 16.74 -0.78 -5.38
C PRO A 16 17.68 -0.73 -4.18
N VAL A 17 18.84 -0.10 -4.37
CA VAL A 17 19.83 0.13 -3.32
C VAL A 17 20.15 1.62 -3.22
N THR A 18 20.60 2.02 -2.04
CA THR A 18 20.97 3.41 -1.79
C THR A 18 22.34 3.70 -2.38
N TYR A 19 22.60 4.99 -2.64
CA TYR A 19 23.91 5.48 -3.04
C TYR A 19 24.99 5.01 -2.06
N GLU A 20 24.72 5.17 -0.77
CA GLU A 20 25.66 4.82 0.29
C GLU A 20 26.05 3.34 0.25
N ASN A 21 25.08 2.46 0.03
CA ASN A 21 25.34 1.02 -0.06
C ASN A 21 26.21 0.66 -1.26
N LEU A 22 25.97 1.30 -2.41
CA LEU A 22 26.83 1.08 -3.58
C LEU A 22 28.23 1.62 -3.36
N CYS A 23 28.38 2.74 -2.69
CA CYS A 23 29.71 3.30 -2.37
C CYS A 23 30.53 2.36 -1.48
N MET A 24 29.89 1.59 -0.62
CA MET A 24 30.60 0.61 0.22
C MET A 24 31.26 -0.49 -0.60
N VAL A 25 30.71 -0.78 -1.79
CA VAL A 25 31.22 -1.84 -2.67
C VAL A 25 32.14 -1.27 -3.74
N TYR A 26 31.77 -0.15 -4.36
CA TYR A 26 32.43 0.39 -5.56
C TYR A 26 33.19 1.67 -5.32
N GLY A 27 33.14 2.25 -4.11
CA GLY A 27 33.68 3.57 -3.84
C GLY A 27 32.77 4.68 -4.32
N TYR A 28 33.19 5.92 -4.12
CA TYR A 28 32.41 7.09 -4.51
C TYR A 28 32.29 7.20 -6.03
N PHE A 29 31.12 7.60 -6.49
CA PHE A 29 30.85 7.81 -7.92
C PHE A 29 29.86 8.96 -8.09
N ASN A 30 29.69 9.44 -9.33
CA ASN A 30 28.70 10.46 -9.68
C ASN A 30 27.85 9.95 -10.88
N ASP A 31 26.99 10.83 -11.39
CA ASP A 31 26.06 10.45 -12.46
C ASP A 31 26.75 10.11 -13.79
N THR A 32 28.04 10.48 -13.95
CA THR A 32 28.79 10.18 -15.18
C THR A 32 29.55 8.87 -15.10
N ASN A 33 29.68 8.27 -13.93
CA ASN A 33 30.44 7.04 -13.72
C ASN A 33 29.75 6.08 -12.75
N ILE A 34 28.43 5.92 -12.90
CA ILE A 34 27.66 4.96 -12.14
C ILE A 34 28.26 3.55 -12.34
N PRO A 35 28.38 2.72 -11.28
CA PRO A 35 28.93 1.39 -11.42
C PRO A 35 28.28 0.57 -12.54
N THR A 36 29.07 -0.24 -13.22
CA THR A 36 28.59 -1.08 -14.35
C THR A 36 27.41 -1.94 -13.93
N ASN A 37 26.41 -2.03 -14.80
CA ASN A 37 25.15 -2.77 -14.59
C ASN A 37 24.21 -2.14 -13.58
N TYR A 38 24.44 -0.89 -13.18
CA TYR A 38 23.52 -0.15 -12.33
C TYR A 38 22.99 1.08 -13.09
N VAL A 39 21.73 1.39 -12.86
CA VAL A 39 21.06 2.58 -13.38
C VAL A 39 20.32 3.28 -12.25
N LYS A 40 19.97 4.53 -12.46
CA LYS A 40 19.17 5.28 -11.48
C LYS A 40 17.80 4.64 -11.34
N PHE A 41 17.27 4.69 -10.12
CA PHE A 41 15.94 4.23 -9.79
C PHE A 41 15.10 5.37 -9.24
N LYS A 42 13.88 5.50 -9.77
CA LYS A 42 12.94 6.54 -9.35
C LYS A 42 11.73 5.90 -8.69
N ARG A 43 11.50 6.23 -7.42
CA ARG A 43 10.30 5.79 -6.70
C ARG A 43 9.09 6.64 -7.08
N ALA A 44 7.93 6.01 -7.05
CA ALA A 44 6.66 6.69 -7.22
C ALA A 44 5.95 6.81 -5.86
N ALA A 45 5.05 7.77 -5.76
CA ALA A 45 4.17 7.88 -4.59
C ALA A 45 3.13 6.76 -4.64
N ILE A 46 2.84 6.16 -3.48
CA ILE A 46 1.83 5.11 -3.38
C ILE A 46 0.44 5.74 -3.55
N PRO A 47 -0.34 5.31 -4.56
CA PRO A 47 -1.69 5.85 -4.74
C PRO A 47 -2.63 5.34 -3.64
N PRO A 48 -3.67 6.11 -3.29
CA PRO A 48 -4.67 5.63 -2.34
C PRO A 48 -5.52 4.52 -2.95
N ILE A 49 -5.89 3.52 -2.14
CA ILE A 49 -6.86 2.51 -2.52
C ILE A 49 -8.21 2.92 -1.96
N LEU A 50 -9.19 3.18 -2.84
CA LEU A 50 -10.52 3.62 -2.45
C LEU A 50 -11.55 2.48 -2.40
N PHE A 51 -11.17 1.29 -2.86
CA PHE A 51 -12.07 0.14 -2.95
C PHE A 51 -11.52 -1.03 -2.14
N PRO A 52 -12.38 -1.75 -1.39
CA PRO A 52 -11.91 -2.80 -0.47
C PRO A 52 -11.33 -4.03 -1.15
N TYR A 53 -11.73 -4.30 -2.40
CA TYR A 53 -11.31 -5.51 -3.11
C TYR A 53 -10.31 -5.24 -4.23
N LYS A 54 -9.59 -4.15 -4.13
CA LYS A 54 -8.48 -3.83 -5.01
C LYS A 54 -7.17 -3.80 -4.22
N TYR A 55 -6.08 -4.07 -4.91
CA TYR A 55 -4.75 -4.03 -4.29
C TYR A 55 -3.76 -3.35 -5.23
N ILE A 56 -2.63 -2.95 -4.66
CA ILE A 56 -1.57 -2.28 -5.40
C ILE A 56 -0.45 -3.27 -5.65
N GLU A 57 0.01 -3.32 -6.90
CA GLU A 57 1.19 -4.07 -7.29
C GLU A 57 2.24 -3.10 -7.81
N ALA A 58 3.44 -3.14 -7.23
CA ALA A 58 4.56 -2.35 -7.71
C ALA A 58 5.27 -3.12 -8.81
N VAL A 59 5.51 -2.45 -9.93
CA VAL A 59 6.33 -2.98 -11.02
C VAL A 59 7.43 -2.00 -11.34
N TYR A 60 8.54 -2.49 -11.89
CA TYR A 60 9.67 -1.68 -12.29
C TYR A 60 9.78 -1.67 -13.80
N VAL A 61 9.91 -0.49 -14.39
CA VAL A 61 9.95 -0.31 -15.84
C VAL A 61 11.20 0.47 -16.22
N LEU A 62 11.98 -0.06 -17.17
CA LEU A 62 13.14 0.64 -17.71
C LEU A 62 12.67 1.65 -18.75
N VAL A 63 12.95 2.94 -18.50
CA VAL A 63 12.64 4.04 -19.38
C VAL A 63 13.94 4.76 -19.73
N GLY A 64 14.49 4.49 -20.90
CA GLY A 64 15.81 5.00 -21.27
C GLY A 64 16.89 4.37 -20.39
N ASP A 65 17.56 5.20 -19.60
CA ASP A 65 18.61 4.77 -18.66
C ASP A 65 18.20 4.92 -17.19
N VAL A 66 16.90 4.98 -16.93
CA VAL A 66 16.33 5.08 -15.57
C VAL A 66 15.28 4.00 -15.40
N VAL A 67 15.29 3.31 -14.26
CA VAL A 67 14.20 2.41 -13.89
C VAL A 67 13.21 3.18 -13.03
N GLU A 68 11.95 3.15 -13.42
CA GLU A 68 10.87 3.82 -12.69
C GLU A 68 9.98 2.79 -12.01
N GLU A 69 9.62 3.09 -10.75
CA GLU A 69 8.60 2.33 -10.04
C GLU A 69 7.23 2.79 -10.51
N VAL A 70 6.37 1.83 -10.86
CA VAL A 70 5.00 2.10 -11.29
C VAL A 70 4.05 1.27 -10.43
N TYR A 71 3.02 1.90 -9.91
CA TYR A 71 1.98 1.21 -9.14
C TYR A 71 0.78 0.91 -10.02
N LEU A 72 0.38 -0.36 -10.04
CA LEU A 72 -0.82 -0.81 -10.72
C LEU A 72 -1.88 -1.14 -9.68
N ILE A 73 -3.11 -0.65 -9.90
CA ILE A 73 -4.24 -0.98 -9.06
C ILE A 73 -4.96 -2.14 -9.74
N LYS A 74 -5.03 -3.28 -9.06
CA LYS A 74 -5.59 -4.52 -9.60
C LYS A 74 -6.77 -5.00 -8.77
N ASP A 75 -7.68 -5.72 -9.41
CA ASP A 75 -8.79 -6.36 -8.73
C ASP A 75 -8.33 -7.63 -8.05
N MET A 76 -8.85 -7.88 -6.83
CA MET A 76 -8.63 -9.13 -6.15
C MET A 76 -9.34 -10.27 -6.89
N THR A 77 -8.73 -11.45 -6.88
CA THR A 77 -9.42 -12.68 -7.31
C THR A 77 -10.51 -13.02 -6.30
N ASP A 78 -11.43 -13.91 -6.68
CA ASP A 78 -12.49 -14.36 -5.78
C ASP A 78 -11.92 -15.02 -4.53
N GLU A 79 -10.81 -15.76 -4.66
CA GLU A 79 -10.11 -16.37 -3.52
C GLU A 79 -9.53 -15.31 -2.58
N GLN A 80 -8.88 -14.29 -3.12
CA GLN A 80 -8.32 -13.19 -2.32
C GLN A 80 -9.40 -12.40 -1.59
N LYS A 81 -10.54 -12.13 -2.26
CA LYS A 81 -11.71 -11.50 -1.64
C LYS A 81 -12.21 -12.31 -0.46
N GLN A 82 -12.35 -13.63 -0.65
CA GLN A 82 -12.86 -14.51 0.38
C GLN A 82 -11.95 -14.58 1.60
N VAL A 83 -10.63 -14.59 1.40
CA VAL A 83 -9.67 -14.56 2.50
C VAL A 83 -9.82 -13.26 3.30
N LYS A 84 -9.96 -12.13 2.62
CA LYS A 84 -10.15 -10.84 3.28
C LYS A 84 -11.46 -10.77 4.04
N ILE A 85 -12.56 -11.24 3.43
CA ILE A 85 -13.88 -11.29 4.07
C ILE A 85 -13.85 -12.17 5.31
N ASN A 86 -13.28 -13.37 5.21
CA ASN A 86 -13.19 -14.30 6.33
C ASN A 86 -12.40 -13.71 7.50
N ALA A 87 -11.29 -13.04 7.21
CA ALA A 87 -10.50 -12.36 8.25
C ALA A 87 -11.32 -11.27 8.94
N ALA A 88 -12.08 -10.47 8.18
CA ALA A 88 -12.91 -9.42 8.74
C ALA A 88 -14.07 -9.97 9.57
N LEU A 89 -14.65 -11.11 9.17
CA LEU A 89 -15.75 -11.72 9.90
C LEU A 89 -15.36 -12.22 11.29
N HIS A 90 -14.08 -12.53 11.51
CA HIS A 90 -13.59 -12.93 12.83
C HIS A 90 -13.41 -11.75 13.78
N GLU A 91 -13.47 -10.53 13.29
CA GLU A 91 -13.21 -9.31 14.07
C GLU A 91 -14.49 -8.51 14.35
N LYS A 92 -15.62 -9.18 14.57
CA LYS A 92 -16.88 -8.52 14.89
C LYS A 92 -16.72 -7.66 16.16
N PRO A 93 -16.89 -6.33 16.07
CA PRO A 93 -16.64 -5.44 17.20
C PRO A 93 -17.77 -5.49 18.25
N TYR A 94 -19.01 -5.61 17.82
CA TYR A 94 -20.19 -5.62 18.70
C TYR A 94 -21.28 -6.50 18.09
N ASP A 95 -22.11 -7.11 18.94
CA ASP A 95 -23.16 -8.03 18.49
C ASP A 95 -24.21 -7.37 17.59
N SER A 96 -24.49 -6.08 17.81
CA SER A 96 -25.50 -5.36 17.03
C SER A 96 -25.00 -4.93 15.64
N TRP A 97 -23.70 -4.93 15.39
CA TRP A 97 -23.15 -4.45 14.14
C TRP A 97 -23.36 -5.49 13.02
N VAL A 98 -23.54 -5.00 11.80
CA VAL A 98 -23.79 -5.81 10.61
C VAL A 98 -22.62 -5.68 9.65
N PHE A 99 -22.18 -6.80 9.07
CA PHE A 99 -21.10 -6.77 8.10
C PHE A 99 -21.62 -6.35 6.72
N ASP A 100 -21.00 -5.31 6.16
CA ASP A 100 -21.28 -4.85 4.80
C ASP A 100 -20.23 -5.47 3.87
N VAL A 101 -20.64 -6.45 3.07
CA VAL A 101 -19.74 -7.17 2.18
C VAL A 101 -19.19 -6.27 1.07
N ASP A 102 -19.98 -5.31 0.60
CA ASP A 102 -19.53 -4.39 -0.45
C ASP A 102 -18.43 -3.46 0.01
N LYS A 103 -18.44 -3.09 1.29
CA LYS A 103 -17.41 -2.23 1.92
C LYS A 103 -16.34 -3.04 2.65
N CYS A 104 -16.56 -4.34 2.83
CA CYS A 104 -15.71 -5.24 3.61
C CYS A 104 -15.46 -4.70 5.02
N MET A 105 -16.51 -4.23 5.69
CA MET A 105 -16.40 -3.65 7.02
C MET A 105 -17.68 -3.85 7.82
N TRP A 106 -17.51 -3.84 9.13
CA TRP A 106 -18.63 -3.87 10.08
C TRP A 106 -19.24 -2.48 10.19
N CYS A 107 -20.57 -2.42 10.15
CA CYS A 107 -21.32 -1.17 10.23
C CYS A 107 -22.22 -1.19 11.44
N ALA A 108 -22.22 -0.09 12.20
CA ALA A 108 -23.15 0.11 13.30
C ALA A 108 -24.57 0.24 12.76
N PRO A 109 -25.61 -0.16 13.54
CA PRO A 109 -26.99 -0.01 13.12
C PRO A 109 -27.41 1.46 13.00
N ILE A 110 -26.68 2.39 13.64
CA ILE A 110 -26.90 3.82 13.54
C ILE A 110 -25.64 4.46 12.99
N SER A 111 -25.77 5.31 11.98
CA SER A 111 -24.64 5.97 11.35
C SER A 111 -23.90 6.88 12.34
N TYR A 112 -22.56 6.97 12.18
CA TYR A 112 -21.72 7.86 12.97
C TYR A 112 -22.19 9.30 12.77
N PRO A 113 -22.41 10.07 13.88
CA PRO A 113 -22.86 11.44 13.75
C PRO A 113 -21.90 12.34 12.96
N SER A 114 -22.43 13.23 12.17
CA SER A 114 -21.66 14.11 11.28
C SER A 114 -21.59 15.57 11.77
N ASP A 115 -21.70 15.79 13.07
CA ASP A 115 -21.70 17.12 13.67
C ASP A 115 -20.32 17.66 14.05
N GLY A 116 -19.25 16.92 13.70
CA GLY A 116 -17.88 17.31 14.02
C GLY A 116 -17.38 16.89 15.39
N ASN A 117 -18.23 16.39 16.26
CA ASN A 117 -17.83 15.84 17.55
C ASN A 117 -17.31 14.42 17.41
N LYS A 118 -16.59 13.97 18.43
CA LYS A 118 -16.11 12.58 18.51
C LYS A 118 -17.06 11.74 19.33
N TYR A 119 -17.28 10.51 18.89
CA TYR A 119 -18.24 9.59 19.53
C TYR A 119 -17.60 8.22 19.71
N ILE A 120 -18.09 7.50 20.71
CA ILE A 120 -17.79 6.09 20.92
C ILE A 120 -19.10 5.31 20.93
N TRP A 121 -19.09 4.11 20.35
CA TRP A 121 -20.27 3.26 20.33
C TRP A 121 -20.56 2.71 21.73
N ASN A 122 -21.82 2.76 22.13
CA ASN A 122 -22.29 2.17 23.38
C ASN A 122 -23.30 1.07 23.06
N GLU A 123 -22.86 -0.19 23.21
CA GLU A 123 -23.66 -1.35 22.87
C GLU A 123 -24.89 -1.51 23.77
N GLU A 124 -24.80 -1.07 25.04
CA GLU A 124 -25.92 -1.19 25.98
C GLU A 124 -27.12 -0.34 25.57
N VAL A 125 -26.88 0.85 25.03
CA VAL A 125 -27.93 1.75 24.58
C VAL A 125 -28.13 1.73 23.07
N LEU A 126 -27.30 0.96 22.35
CA LEU A 126 -27.34 0.84 20.89
C LEU A 126 -27.28 2.19 20.20
N ASN A 127 -26.34 3.03 20.62
CA ASN A 127 -26.18 4.37 20.09
C ASN A 127 -24.76 4.90 20.33
N TRP A 128 -24.48 6.03 19.71
CA TRP A 128 -23.21 6.73 19.86
C TRP A 128 -23.26 7.67 21.07
N ASN A 129 -22.23 7.60 21.92
CA ASN A 129 -22.05 8.52 23.05
C ASN A 129 -20.94 9.50 22.72
N VAL A 130 -21.14 10.76 23.08
CA VAL A 130 -20.12 11.80 22.92
C VAL A 130 -18.88 11.43 23.74
N LEU A 131 -17.73 11.54 23.10
CA LEU A 131 -16.45 11.31 23.75
C LEU A 131 -15.91 12.65 24.27
N ASP A 132 -15.81 12.76 25.59
CA ASP A 132 -15.32 13.99 26.23
C ASP A 132 -13.79 14.11 26.22
#